data_39241c8925d8c0cb45a95dda99cc7c99
#
_entry.id   39241c8925d8c0cb45a95dda99cc7c99
#
_cell.length_a   1.000
_cell.length_b   1.000
_cell.length_c   1.000
_cell.angle_alpha   90.00
_cell.angle_beta   90.00
_cell.angle_gamma   90.00
#
_symmetry.space_group_name_H-M   'P 1'
#
loop_
_entity.id
_entity.type
_entity.pdbx_description
1 polymer ?
#
loop_
_entity_poly.entity_id
_entity_poly.type
_entity_poly.pdbx_seq_one_letter_code
_entity_poly.pdbx_strand_id
1 'polypeptide(L)'
;NRLRGDLSTSNSSVRIVGLSGVGKTRLVQALFDNRIATANLPLDQNNVLYADLSDNPTPQPTAMLEALILEGSESVVVVDNCGQDVHQKLTEIVRRPDSKVRLVTVEYDIRENLPEGTTCYHLEGSSGEVIGKLLKRHFQTLSDLDVDKIVEFSDGNARVAFALASTTETKGELARLRDNDLFERLFIQKQSENNELQRCAETASLLYSFDVEDTGKDSELALLSALAEVTISTFYRNVSELQKRGLVQERGKWRAVLPHAISNRLALNAI
;
A
#
# COMPACT_ATOMS: atom_id res chain seq x y z
N ASN A 1 -1.86 -17.35 -12.12
CA ASN A 1 -2.72 -18.30 -12.86
C ASN A 1 -4.16 -18.29 -12.36
N ARG A 2 -4.39 -18.58 -11.06
CA ARG A 2 -5.74 -18.70 -10.49
C ARG A 2 -6.57 -17.42 -10.65
N LEU A 3 -6.01 -16.25 -10.29
CA LEU A 3 -6.64 -14.94 -10.49
C LEU A 3 -7.07 -14.66 -11.94
N ARG A 4 -6.19 -14.98 -12.93
CA ARG A 4 -6.53 -14.83 -14.34
C ARG A 4 -7.64 -15.79 -14.76
N GLY A 5 -7.68 -16.99 -14.18
CA GLY A 5 -8.73 -17.97 -14.40
C GLY A 5 -10.09 -17.46 -13.88
N ASP A 6 -10.14 -16.95 -12.66
CA ASP A 6 -11.39 -16.42 -12.08
C ASP A 6 -11.90 -15.19 -12.83
N LEU A 7 -10.99 -14.38 -13.40
CA LEU A 7 -11.33 -13.22 -14.23
C LEU A 7 -11.56 -13.56 -15.71
N SER A 8 -11.51 -14.83 -16.12
CA SER A 8 -11.85 -15.25 -17.46
C SER A 8 -13.37 -15.27 -17.71
N THR A 9 -14.15 -15.36 -16.64
CA THR A 9 -15.62 -15.36 -16.68
C THR A 9 -16.14 -13.93 -16.60
N SER A 10 -17.08 -13.58 -17.50
CA SER A 10 -17.81 -12.30 -17.44
C SER A 10 -18.57 -12.18 -16.12
N ASN A 11 -18.90 -10.95 -15.71
CA ASN A 11 -19.58 -10.59 -14.45
C ASN A 11 -18.97 -11.17 -13.18
N SER A 12 -17.67 -11.53 -13.23
CA SER A 12 -16.92 -12.02 -12.06
C SER A 12 -16.43 -10.86 -11.18
N SER A 13 -16.34 -11.13 -9.87
CA SER A 13 -15.79 -10.20 -8.89
C SER A 13 -14.72 -10.89 -8.06
N VAL A 14 -13.56 -10.24 -7.96
CA VAL A 14 -12.41 -10.70 -7.19
C VAL A 14 -11.98 -9.61 -6.22
N ARG A 15 -11.67 -9.99 -4.99
CA ARG A 15 -11.14 -9.11 -3.97
C ARG A 15 -9.73 -9.53 -3.56
N ILE A 16 -8.79 -8.59 -3.57
CA ILE A 16 -7.41 -8.81 -3.15
C ILE A 16 -7.19 -8.02 -1.86
N VAL A 17 -6.91 -8.73 -0.78
CA VAL A 17 -6.67 -8.15 0.55
C VAL A 17 -5.27 -8.53 1.06
N GLY A 18 -4.77 -7.80 2.02
CA GLY A 18 -3.48 -8.05 2.67
C GLY A 18 -2.84 -6.78 3.19
N LEU A 19 -1.81 -6.90 3.99
CA LEU A 19 -1.12 -5.77 4.62
C LEU A 19 -0.56 -4.80 3.58
N SER A 20 -0.34 -3.55 4.00
CA SER A 20 0.32 -2.57 3.14
C SER A 20 1.78 -2.97 2.88
N GLY A 21 2.25 -2.76 1.64
CA GLY A 21 3.62 -3.05 1.24
C GLY A 21 3.90 -4.48 0.77
N VAL A 22 2.92 -5.40 0.85
CA VAL A 22 3.09 -6.81 0.40
C VAL A 22 3.00 -6.98 -1.13
N GLY A 23 2.63 -5.93 -1.88
CA GLY A 23 2.67 -5.97 -3.36
C GLY A 23 1.32 -6.16 -4.05
N LYS A 24 0.17 -5.91 -3.40
CA LYS A 24 -1.17 -6.07 -4.00
C LYS A 24 -1.33 -5.38 -5.35
N THR A 25 -1.03 -4.09 -5.43
CA THR A 25 -1.12 -3.31 -6.68
C THR A 25 -0.19 -3.85 -7.75
N ARG A 26 1.00 -4.36 -7.38
CA ARG A 26 1.92 -5.02 -8.31
C ARG A 26 1.36 -6.35 -8.82
N LEU A 27 0.67 -7.11 -7.96
CA LEU A 27 -0.01 -8.33 -8.37
C LEU A 27 -1.12 -8.01 -9.40
N VAL A 28 -1.91 -6.95 -9.17
CA VAL A 28 -2.92 -6.51 -10.15
C VAL A 28 -2.27 -6.14 -11.49
N GLN A 29 -1.21 -5.34 -11.49
CA GLN A 29 -0.47 -4.99 -12.71
C GLN A 29 0.04 -6.24 -13.46
N ALA A 30 0.49 -7.26 -12.72
CA ALA A 30 0.97 -8.51 -13.27
C ALA A 30 -0.11 -9.33 -14.01
N LEU A 31 -1.40 -9.09 -13.75
CA LEU A 31 -2.50 -9.75 -14.47
C LEU A 31 -2.53 -9.37 -15.94
N PHE A 32 -2.09 -8.17 -16.27
CA PHE A 32 -2.07 -7.58 -17.61
C PHE A 32 -0.69 -7.69 -18.30
N ASP A 33 0.34 -8.16 -17.60
CA ASP A 33 1.70 -8.21 -18.15
C ASP A 33 1.92 -9.45 -19.01
N ASN A 34 2.16 -9.23 -20.32
CA ASN A 34 2.41 -10.27 -21.31
C ASN A 34 3.74 -11.02 -21.07
N ARG A 35 4.66 -10.45 -20.31
CA ARG A 35 5.97 -11.09 -20.01
C ARG A 35 5.83 -12.18 -18.95
N ILE A 36 4.71 -12.19 -18.22
CA ILE A 36 4.42 -13.20 -17.20
C ILE A 36 3.73 -14.38 -17.85
N ALA A 37 4.53 -15.37 -18.26
CA ALA A 37 4.04 -16.62 -18.83
C ALA A 37 3.29 -17.43 -17.75
N THR A 38 2.02 -17.70 -18.02
CA THR A 38 1.16 -18.54 -17.17
C THR A 38 0.27 -19.41 -18.07
N ALA A 39 -0.38 -20.42 -17.49
CA ALA A 39 -1.31 -21.27 -18.24
C ALA A 39 -2.52 -20.47 -18.79
N ASN A 40 -2.93 -19.43 -18.07
CA ASN A 40 -3.96 -18.50 -18.54
C ASN A 40 -3.32 -17.28 -19.21
N LEU A 41 -3.88 -16.86 -20.34
CA LEU A 41 -3.43 -15.65 -21.04
C LEU A 41 -3.54 -14.41 -20.16
N PRO A 42 -2.67 -13.42 -20.35
CA PRO A 42 -2.82 -12.13 -19.68
C PRO A 42 -4.14 -11.46 -20.10
N LEU A 43 -4.72 -10.68 -19.17
CA LEU A 43 -5.86 -9.87 -19.48
C LEU A 43 -5.44 -8.72 -20.40
N ASP A 44 -6.33 -8.30 -21.31
CA ASP A 44 -6.04 -7.23 -22.26
C ASP A 44 -5.96 -5.88 -21.51
N GLN A 45 -4.78 -5.25 -21.57
CA GLN A 45 -4.55 -3.94 -20.95
C GLN A 45 -5.30 -2.78 -21.63
N ASN A 46 -5.81 -2.96 -22.86
CA ASN A 46 -6.63 -1.94 -23.51
C ASN A 46 -8.05 -1.91 -22.96
N ASN A 47 -8.47 -2.96 -22.29
CA ASN A 47 -9.82 -3.11 -21.73
C ASN A 47 -9.83 -3.01 -20.20
N VAL A 48 -8.84 -2.34 -19.60
CA VAL A 48 -8.78 -2.12 -18.16
C VAL A 48 -8.99 -0.66 -17.80
N LEU A 49 -9.83 -0.44 -16.80
CA LEU A 49 -9.99 0.86 -16.14
C LEU A 49 -9.55 0.75 -14.69
N TYR A 50 -8.80 1.73 -14.24
CA TYR A 50 -8.31 1.81 -12.87
C TYR A 50 -8.86 3.04 -12.17
N ALA A 51 -9.38 2.86 -10.97
CA ALA A 51 -9.82 3.94 -10.09
C ALA A 51 -9.25 3.71 -8.69
N ASP A 52 -8.70 4.75 -8.09
CA ASP A 52 -8.32 4.78 -6.68
C ASP A 52 -9.37 5.59 -5.92
N LEU A 53 -10.05 4.97 -4.95
CA LEU A 53 -11.08 5.65 -4.18
C LEU A 53 -10.52 6.74 -3.26
N SER A 54 -9.25 6.71 -2.95
CA SER A 54 -8.60 7.76 -2.17
C SER A 54 -8.47 9.08 -2.94
N ASP A 55 -8.49 9.03 -4.27
CA ASP A 55 -8.38 10.20 -5.14
C ASP A 55 -9.75 10.84 -5.50
N ASN A 56 -10.85 10.35 -4.87
CA ASN A 56 -12.22 10.78 -5.19
C ASN A 56 -12.51 10.80 -6.71
N PRO A 57 -12.41 9.66 -7.40
CA PRO A 57 -12.48 9.60 -8.86
C PRO A 57 -13.82 10.09 -9.40
N THR A 58 -13.76 10.77 -10.53
CA THR A 58 -14.95 11.24 -11.26
C THR A 58 -14.91 10.69 -12.69
N PRO A 59 -15.91 9.87 -13.12
CA PRO A 59 -17.09 9.45 -12.36
C PRO A 59 -16.75 8.50 -11.19
N GLN A 60 -17.66 8.38 -10.24
CA GLN A 60 -17.54 7.38 -9.18
C GLN A 60 -17.60 5.96 -9.77
N PRO A 61 -16.93 4.96 -9.20
CA PRO A 61 -16.88 3.60 -9.75
C PRO A 61 -18.26 2.97 -9.98
N THR A 62 -19.26 3.28 -9.16
CA THR A 62 -20.65 2.83 -9.38
C THR A 62 -21.22 3.33 -10.69
N ALA A 63 -21.12 4.63 -10.93
CA ALA A 63 -21.61 5.26 -12.17
C ALA A 63 -20.82 4.78 -13.40
N MET A 64 -19.50 4.59 -13.25
CA MET A 64 -18.66 4.03 -14.30
C MET A 64 -19.07 2.61 -14.68
N LEU A 65 -19.32 1.73 -13.70
CA LEU A 65 -19.77 0.35 -13.94
C LEU A 65 -21.14 0.34 -14.66
N GLU A 66 -22.08 1.17 -14.23
CA GLU A 66 -23.39 1.26 -14.86
C GLU A 66 -23.30 1.70 -16.32
N ALA A 67 -22.46 2.68 -16.64
CA ALA A 67 -22.23 3.12 -18.01
C ALA A 67 -21.63 2.00 -18.86
N LEU A 68 -20.60 1.30 -18.38
CA LEU A 68 -19.96 0.20 -19.09
C LEU A 68 -20.92 -0.97 -19.37
N ILE A 69 -21.81 -1.28 -18.42
CA ILE A 69 -22.83 -2.33 -18.60
C ILE A 69 -23.84 -1.91 -19.65
N LEU A 70 -24.33 -0.67 -19.61
CA LEU A 70 -25.25 -0.13 -20.62
C LEU A 70 -24.67 -0.14 -22.04
N GLU A 71 -23.36 0.10 -22.16
CA GLU A 71 -22.62 0.04 -23.44
C GLU A 71 -22.32 -1.41 -23.87
N GLY A 72 -22.58 -2.42 -23.03
CA GLY A 72 -22.22 -3.81 -23.28
C GLY A 72 -20.71 -4.06 -23.34
N SER A 73 -19.93 -3.21 -22.67
CA SER A 73 -18.46 -3.25 -22.69
C SER A 73 -17.90 -4.47 -21.99
N GLU A 74 -16.90 -5.12 -22.61
CA GLU A 74 -16.11 -6.21 -22.02
C GLU A 74 -14.86 -5.66 -21.35
N SER A 75 -15.02 -5.08 -20.17
CA SER A 75 -13.95 -4.39 -19.46
C SER A 75 -13.57 -5.08 -18.14
N VAL A 76 -12.35 -4.83 -17.70
CA VAL A 76 -11.91 -5.13 -16.32
C VAL A 76 -11.82 -3.82 -15.57
N VAL A 77 -12.57 -3.68 -14.50
CA VAL A 77 -12.53 -2.50 -13.64
C VAL A 77 -11.75 -2.86 -12.37
N VAL A 78 -10.67 -2.13 -12.14
CA VAL A 78 -9.84 -2.25 -10.94
C VAL A 78 -10.14 -1.07 -10.02
N VAL A 79 -10.53 -1.35 -8.78
CA VAL A 79 -10.82 -0.32 -7.77
C VAL A 79 -9.90 -0.54 -6.58
N ASP A 80 -8.94 0.36 -6.40
CA ASP A 80 -7.99 0.34 -5.29
C ASP A 80 -8.54 1.11 -4.08
N ASN A 81 -8.04 0.80 -2.88
CA ASN A 81 -8.51 1.35 -1.61
C ASN A 81 -10.04 1.17 -1.41
N CYS A 82 -10.55 0.03 -1.82
CA CYS A 82 -11.97 -0.28 -1.87
C CYS A 82 -12.44 -0.99 -0.58
N GLY A 83 -13.03 -0.24 0.35
CA GLY A 83 -13.62 -0.79 1.58
C GLY A 83 -14.73 -1.82 1.29
N GLN A 84 -15.03 -2.65 2.28
CA GLN A 84 -15.94 -3.79 2.13
C GLN A 84 -17.35 -3.40 1.64
N ASP A 85 -17.92 -2.33 2.19
CA ASP A 85 -19.29 -1.88 1.82
C ASP A 85 -19.36 -1.41 0.37
N VAL A 86 -18.31 -0.72 -0.11
CA VAL A 86 -18.23 -0.27 -1.50
C VAL A 86 -18.02 -1.48 -2.41
N HIS A 87 -17.13 -2.40 -2.05
CA HIS A 87 -16.90 -3.64 -2.78
C HIS A 87 -18.21 -4.43 -2.98
N GLN A 88 -19.03 -4.58 -1.93
CA GLN A 88 -20.29 -5.29 -2.02
C GLN A 88 -21.23 -4.63 -3.02
N LYS A 89 -21.41 -3.30 -2.96
CA LYS A 89 -22.24 -2.54 -3.92
C LYS A 89 -21.75 -2.70 -5.36
N LEU A 90 -20.44 -2.60 -5.60
CA LEU A 90 -19.86 -2.78 -6.93
C LEU A 90 -20.05 -4.22 -7.43
N THR A 91 -19.93 -5.22 -6.57
CA THR A 91 -20.13 -6.64 -6.89
C THR A 91 -21.59 -6.89 -7.30
N GLU A 92 -22.56 -6.32 -6.60
CA GLU A 92 -23.99 -6.42 -6.94
C GLU A 92 -24.29 -5.84 -8.33
N ILE A 93 -23.67 -4.71 -8.69
CA ILE A 93 -23.81 -4.10 -10.02
C ILE A 93 -23.21 -5.00 -11.10
N VAL A 94 -21.99 -5.48 -10.88
CA VAL A 94 -21.24 -6.31 -11.86
C VAL A 94 -21.94 -7.67 -12.10
N ARG A 95 -22.61 -8.22 -11.11
CA ARG A 95 -23.29 -9.53 -11.19
C ARG A 95 -24.61 -9.52 -11.97
N ARG A 96 -25.06 -8.39 -12.46
CA ARG A 96 -26.26 -8.32 -13.31
C ARG A 96 -26.08 -9.23 -14.53
N PRO A 97 -27.17 -9.90 -14.98
CA PRO A 97 -27.09 -10.89 -16.07
C PRO A 97 -26.59 -10.34 -17.39
N ASP A 98 -26.81 -9.03 -17.64
CA ASP A 98 -26.41 -8.29 -18.83
C ASP A 98 -24.97 -7.77 -18.75
N SER A 99 -24.31 -7.91 -17.62
CA SER A 99 -22.94 -7.42 -17.42
C SER A 99 -21.91 -8.34 -18.06
N LYS A 100 -21.00 -7.72 -18.81
CA LYS A 100 -19.76 -8.35 -19.29
C LYS A 100 -18.51 -7.82 -18.56
N VAL A 101 -18.72 -6.93 -17.59
CA VAL A 101 -17.65 -6.31 -16.81
C VAL A 101 -17.13 -7.30 -15.78
N ARG A 102 -15.84 -7.24 -15.51
CA ARG A 102 -15.13 -7.98 -14.46
C ARG A 102 -14.59 -6.99 -13.44
N LEU A 103 -14.72 -7.30 -12.16
CA LEU A 103 -14.32 -6.42 -11.07
C LEU A 103 -13.14 -6.99 -10.30
N VAL A 104 -12.13 -6.16 -10.09
CA VAL A 104 -11.04 -6.43 -9.14
C VAL A 104 -11.02 -5.31 -8.13
N THR A 105 -11.18 -5.63 -6.84
CA THR A 105 -11.01 -4.65 -5.78
C THR A 105 -9.79 -4.97 -4.94
N VAL A 106 -9.11 -3.93 -4.49
CA VAL A 106 -7.91 -4.04 -3.66
C VAL A 106 -8.12 -3.30 -2.36
N GLU A 107 -7.77 -3.94 -1.23
CA GLU A 107 -7.85 -3.34 0.09
C GLU A 107 -6.74 -3.90 0.98
N TYR A 108 -6.36 -3.15 2.01
CA TYR A 108 -5.40 -3.63 3.00
C TYR A 108 -6.08 -4.31 4.21
N ASP A 109 -7.41 -4.37 4.24
CA ASP A 109 -8.16 -4.99 5.33
C ASP A 109 -7.83 -6.48 5.46
N ILE A 110 -7.59 -6.90 6.70
CA ILE A 110 -7.33 -8.29 7.08
C ILE A 110 -8.54 -8.93 7.80
N ARG A 111 -9.70 -8.27 7.80
CA ARG A 111 -10.90 -8.83 8.42
C ARG A 111 -11.31 -10.11 7.72
N GLU A 112 -11.66 -11.12 8.52
CA GLU A 112 -12.01 -12.47 8.04
C GLU A 112 -13.39 -12.54 7.36
N ASN A 113 -14.17 -11.46 7.33
CA ASN A 113 -15.48 -11.44 6.71
C ASN A 113 -15.33 -11.51 5.17
N LEU A 114 -15.56 -12.71 4.65
CA LEU A 114 -15.59 -12.96 3.21
C LEU A 114 -16.93 -12.45 2.65
N PRO A 115 -16.93 -11.47 1.74
CA PRO A 115 -18.16 -10.99 1.11
C PRO A 115 -18.78 -12.13 0.28
N GLU A 116 -20.11 -12.29 0.37
CA GLU A 116 -20.82 -13.29 -0.44
C GLU A 116 -20.61 -13.07 -1.93
N GLY A 117 -20.36 -14.16 -2.64
CA GLY A 117 -20.26 -14.13 -4.09
C GLY A 117 -18.99 -13.54 -4.67
N THR A 118 -17.95 -13.32 -3.88
CA THR A 118 -16.66 -12.83 -4.33
C THR A 118 -15.56 -13.84 -4.01
N THR A 119 -14.67 -14.07 -4.97
CA THR A 119 -13.41 -14.80 -4.69
C THR A 119 -12.45 -13.84 -4.01
N CYS A 120 -12.10 -14.14 -2.75
CA CYS A 120 -11.17 -13.34 -1.98
C CYS A 120 -9.77 -13.97 -2.00
N TYR A 121 -8.76 -13.15 -2.33
CA TYR A 121 -7.36 -13.53 -2.31
C TYR A 121 -6.63 -12.78 -1.20
N HIS A 122 -6.10 -13.53 -0.24
CA HIS A 122 -5.26 -12.98 0.81
C HIS A 122 -3.81 -12.99 0.34
N LEU A 123 -3.20 -11.80 0.27
CA LEU A 123 -1.79 -11.66 -0.10
C LEU A 123 -0.96 -11.46 1.17
N GLU A 124 -0.14 -12.46 1.47
CA GLU A 124 0.82 -12.44 2.56
C GLU A 124 2.11 -11.74 2.16
N GLY A 125 3.02 -11.56 3.12
CA GLY A 125 4.36 -11.06 2.86
C GLY A 125 5.11 -11.91 1.83
N SER A 126 5.98 -11.28 1.05
CA SER A 126 6.83 -11.98 0.08
C SER A 126 7.84 -12.88 0.79
N SER A 127 8.23 -14.00 0.17
CA SER A 127 9.31 -14.83 0.72
C SER A 127 10.62 -14.04 0.79
N GLY A 128 11.48 -14.37 1.76
CA GLY A 128 12.81 -13.75 1.89
C GLY A 128 13.63 -13.87 0.60
N GLU A 129 13.50 -14.98 -0.13
CA GLU A 129 14.15 -15.16 -1.43
C GLU A 129 13.72 -14.11 -2.47
N VAL A 130 12.42 -13.81 -2.54
CA VAL A 130 11.87 -12.77 -3.45
C VAL A 130 12.36 -11.38 -3.05
N ILE A 131 12.32 -11.05 -1.75
CA ILE A 131 12.84 -9.77 -1.26
C ILE A 131 14.34 -9.65 -1.56
N GLY A 132 15.13 -10.66 -1.28
CA GLY A 132 16.57 -10.68 -1.56
C GLY A 132 16.89 -10.46 -3.05
N LYS A 133 16.17 -11.13 -3.95
CA LYS A 133 16.31 -10.92 -5.40
C LYS A 133 15.95 -9.50 -5.82
N LEU A 134 14.88 -8.94 -5.25
CA LEU A 134 14.47 -7.57 -5.53
C LEU A 134 15.52 -6.56 -5.06
N LEU A 135 16.06 -6.73 -3.84
CA LEU A 135 17.11 -5.87 -3.29
C LEU A 135 18.37 -5.90 -4.16
N LYS A 136 18.88 -7.08 -4.49
CA LYS A 136 20.08 -7.22 -5.35
C LYS A 136 19.91 -6.63 -6.74
N ARG A 137 18.69 -6.65 -7.27
CA ARG A 137 18.38 -6.05 -8.57
C ARG A 137 18.39 -4.53 -8.54
N HIS A 138 17.92 -3.91 -7.44
CA HIS A 138 17.74 -2.46 -7.35
C HIS A 138 18.91 -1.75 -6.67
N PHE A 139 19.58 -2.43 -5.73
CA PHE A 139 20.68 -1.89 -4.92
C PHE A 139 21.94 -2.73 -5.14
N GLN A 140 22.68 -2.41 -6.21
CA GLN A 140 23.87 -3.19 -6.63
C GLN A 140 25.05 -3.10 -5.63
N THR A 141 25.02 -2.13 -4.72
CA THR A 141 26.08 -1.88 -3.73
C THR A 141 25.85 -2.63 -2.41
N LEU A 142 24.69 -3.28 -2.22
CA LEU A 142 24.41 -4.05 -1.02
C LEU A 142 25.26 -5.31 -0.95
N SER A 143 25.89 -5.54 0.21
CA SER A 143 26.54 -6.82 0.50
C SER A 143 25.49 -7.93 0.71
N ASP A 144 25.88 -9.19 0.54
CA ASP A 144 25.01 -10.32 0.83
C ASP A 144 24.54 -10.31 2.29
N LEU A 145 25.41 -9.95 3.21
CA LEU A 145 25.08 -9.85 4.65
C LEU A 145 24.07 -8.74 4.94
N ASP A 146 24.16 -7.59 4.25
CA ASP A 146 23.16 -6.53 4.38
C ASP A 146 21.81 -6.97 3.82
N VAL A 147 21.80 -7.67 2.68
CA VAL A 147 20.59 -8.24 2.10
C VAL A 147 19.92 -9.20 3.05
N ASP A 148 20.67 -10.15 3.64
CA ASP A 148 20.13 -11.13 4.59
C ASP A 148 19.52 -10.43 5.82
N LYS A 149 20.22 -9.41 6.37
CA LYS A 149 19.73 -8.64 7.52
C LYS A 149 18.46 -7.83 7.20
N ILE A 150 18.37 -7.22 6.02
CA ILE A 150 17.18 -6.50 5.58
C ILE A 150 16.01 -7.48 5.38
N VAL A 151 16.26 -8.64 4.79
CA VAL A 151 15.24 -9.68 4.57
C VAL A 151 14.65 -10.13 5.89
N GLU A 152 15.51 -10.46 6.87
CA GLU A 152 15.09 -10.85 8.22
C GLU A 152 14.21 -9.77 8.87
N PHE A 153 14.69 -8.52 8.89
CA PHE A 153 13.99 -7.41 9.55
C PHE A 153 12.67 -7.04 8.87
N SER A 154 12.60 -7.10 7.55
CA SER A 154 11.41 -6.69 6.78
C SER A 154 10.26 -7.68 6.86
N ASP A 155 10.51 -8.92 7.27
CA ASP A 155 9.52 -10.00 7.42
C ASP A 155 8.57 -10.09 6.20
N GLY A 156 9.16 -10.13 5.01
CA GLY A 156 8.42 -10.22 3.74
C GLY A 156 7.77 -8.93 3.26
N ASN A 157 7.96 -7.81 3.96
CA ASN A 157 7.45 -6.51 3.56
C ASN A 157 8.43 -5.77 2.65
N ALA A 158 8.15 -5.76 1.34
CA ALA A 158 9.01 -5.13 0.36
C ALA A 158 9.23 -3.63 0.62
N ARG A 159 8.23 -2.90 1.13
CA ARG A 159 8.33 -1.46 1.42
C ARG A 159 9.36 -1.19 2.51
N VAL A 160 9.32 -1.96 3.59
CA VAL A 160 10.32 -1.87 4.68
C VAL A 160 11.70 -2.22 4.17
N ALA A 161 11.81 -3.30 3.39
CA ALA A 161 13.08 -3.73 2.82
C ALA A 161 13.72 -2.65 1.94
N PHE A 162 12.96 -2.01 1.07
CA PHE A 162 13.44 -0.92 0.22
C PHE A 162 13.78 0.34 1.01
N ALA A 163 12.96 0.69 2.01
CA ALA A 163 13.26 1.84 2.88
C ALA A 163 14.60 1.66 3.61
N LEU A 164 14.88 0.48 4.16
CA LEU A 164 16.17 0.17 4.79
C LEU A 164 17.32 0.18 3.79
N ALA A 165 17.15 -0.49 2.65
CA ALA A 165 18.17 -0.55 1.61
C ALA A 165 18.61 0.85 1.15
N SER A 166 17.65 1.76 0.97
CA SER A 166 17.95 3.16 0.59
C SER A 166 18.81 3.90 1.61
N THR A 167 18.84 3.47 2.87
CA THR A 167 19.69 4.09 3.90
C THR A 167 21.16 3.72 3.76
N THR A 168 21.50 2.62 3.08
CA THR A 168 22.91 2.17 2.92
C THR A 168 23.72 3.11 2.06
N GLU A 169 23.09 3.74 1.05
CA GLU A 169 23.74 4.72 0.17
C GLU A 169 24.31 5.93 0.95
N THR A 170 23.79 6.17 2.16
CA THR A 170 24.15 7.34 2.96
C THR A 170 24.96 7.03 4.20
N LYS A 171 24.88 5.82 4.76
CA LYS A 171 25.41 5.50 6.10
C LYS A 171 26.12 4.14 6.22
N GLY A 172 26.47 3.47 5.13
CA GLY A 172 27.25 2.24 5.15
C GLY A 172 26.49 0.98 5.62
N GLU A 173 27.21 -0.05 5.99
CA GLU A 173 26.74 -1.42 6.23
C GLU A 173 25.65 -1.53 7.31
N LEU A 174 24.70 -2.44 7.09
CA LEU A 174 23.59 -2.76 7.99
C LEU A 174 23.79 -4.07 8.75
N ALA A 175 24.62 -4.97 8.22
CA ALA A 175 24.75 -6.34 8.69
C ALA A 175 25.09 -6.48 10.18
N ARG A 176 25.75 -5.48 10.77
CA ARG A 176 26.15 -5.47 12.19
C ARG A 176 25.17 -4.77 13.12
N LEU A 177 24.10 -4.20 12.59
CA LEU A 177 23.12 -3.44 13.38
C LEU A 177 22.13 -4.39 14.07
N ARG A 178 21.69 -4.01 15.26
CA ARG A 178 20.56 -4.65 15.95
C ARG A 178 19.25 -4.14 15.34
N ASP A 179 18.16 -4.83 15.61
CA ASP A 179 16.84 -4.45 15.08
C ASP A 179 16.39 -3.06 15.52
N ASN A 180 16.76 -2.63 16.74
CA ASN A 180 16.52 -1.26 17.21
C ASN A 180 17.27 -0.23 16.36
N ASP A 181 18.56 -0.50 16.10
CA ASP A 181 19.39 0.40 15.30
C ASP A 181 18.89 0.47 13.85
N LEU A 182 18.40 -0.65 13.28
CA LEU A 182 17.77 -0.71 11.96
C LEU A 182 16.48 0.10 11.94
N PHE A 183 15.67 -0.02 13.00
CA PHE A 183 14.44 0.74 13.13
C PHE A 183 14.71 2.25 13.18
N GLU A 184 15.62 2.68 14.05
CA GLU A 184 16.04 4.09 14.14
C GLU A 184 16.59 4.61 12.81
N ARG A 185 17.31 3.75 12.07
CA ARG A 185 17.92 4.14 10.80
C ARG A 185 16.90 4.55 9.73
N LEU A 186 15.67 4.03 9.78
CA LEU A 186 14.58 4.46 8.89
C LEU A 186 14.25 5.95 9.05
N PHE A 187 14.51 6.53 10.24
CA PHE A 187 14.14 7.90 10.59
C PHE A 187 15.32 8.88 10.60
N ILE A 188 16.58 8.41 10.41
CA ILE A 188 17.76 9.28 10.43
C ILE A 188 17.70 10.28 9.27
N GLN A 189 17.95 11.56 9.57
CA GLN A 189 18.11 12.65 8.60
C GLN A 189 19.59 13.02 8.41
N LYS A 190 19.95 13.39 7.15
CA LYS A 190 21.34 13.72 6.78
C LYS A 190 21.93 14.96 7.49
N GLN A 191 21.08 15.85 8.03
CA GLN A 191 21.47 17.19 8.52
C GLN A 191 20.92 17.54 9.91
N SER A 192 20.26 16.62 10.60
CA SER A 192 19.66 16.89 11.90
C SER A 192 20.12 15.87 12.93
N GLU A 193 20.78 16.35 13.98
CA GLU A 193 21.01 15.57 15.21
C GLU A 193 19.72 15.40 16.04
N ASN A 194 18.62 15.98 15.57
CA ASN A 194 17.35 16.02 16.27
C ASN A 194 16.43 14.89 15.77
N ASN A 195 15.90 14.10 16.65
CA ASN A 195 14.95 13.02 16.37
C ASN A 195 13.55 13.54 15.96
N GLU A 196 13.47 14.74 15.37
CA GLU A 196 12.23 15.42 14.99
C GLU A 196 11.40 14.58 14.01
N LEU A 197 12.06 14.00 12.99
CA LEU A 197 11.37 13.13 12.03
C LEU A 197 10.76 11.90 12.71
N GLN A 198 11.51 11.30 13.64
CA GLN A 198 11.04 10.13 14.38
C GLN A 198 9.87 10.50 15.30
N ARG A 199 9.96 11.61 16.06
CA ARG A 199 8.84 12.08 16.90
C ARG A 199 7.59 12.36 16.08
N CYS A 200 7.73 12.98 14.90
CA CYS A 200 6.60 13.18 14.01
C CYS A 200 6.02 11.84 13.51
N ALA A 201 6.84 10.83 13.25
CA ALA A 201 6.37 9.51 12.88
C ALA A 201 5.67 8.79 14.04
N GLU A 202 6.22 8.89 15.24
CA GLU A 202 5.65 8.33 16.47
C GLU A 202 4.27 8.92 16.76
N THR A 203 4.13 10.25 16.78
CA THR A 203 2.84 10.91 16.99
C THR A 203 1.84 10.66 15.87
N ALA A 204 2.27 10.68 14.60
CA ALA A 204 1.42 10.33 13.47
C ALA A 204 0.88 8.90 13.55
N SER A 205 1.62 7.99 14.18
CA SER A 205 1.25 6.58 14.34
C SER A 205 0.20 6.34 15.42
N LEU A 206 -0.11 7.33 16.25
CA LEU A 206 -1.20 7.26 17.23
C LEU A 206 -2.58 7.19 16.57
N LEU A 207 -2.70 7.69 15.34
CA LEU A 207 -3.91 7.60 14.55
C LEU A 207 -3.70 6.61 13.40
N TYR A 208 -4.76 5.91 13.06
CA TYR A 208 -4.77 5.02 11.91
C TYR A 208 -4.53 5.77 10.59
N SER A 209 -5.16 6.93 10.46
CA SER A 209 -4.95 7.93 9.42
C SER A 209 -5.37 9.29 9.96
N PHE A 210 -4.85 10.37 9.40
CA PHE A 210 -5.18 11.74 9.79
C PHE A 210 -5.34 12.64 8.56
N ASP A 211 -6.20 13.64 8.70
CA ASP A 211 -6.50 14.64 7.66
C ASP A 211 -5.41 15.72 7.64
N VAL A 212 -4.81 15.99 6.49
CA VAL A 212 -3.78 17.02 6.32
C VAL A 212 -4.30 18.32 5.67
N GLU A 213 -5.54 18.36 5.23
CA GLU A 213 -6.16 19.56 4.66
C GLU A 213 -6.82 20.42 5.74
N ASP A 214 -7.33 19.79 6.81
CA ASP A 214 -7.87 20.52 7.95
C ASP A 214 -6.73 21.04 8.84
N THR A 215 -6.58 22.40 8.88
CA THR A 215 -5.59 23.10 9.67
C THR A 215 -6.21 23.89 10.85
N GLY A 216 -7.47 23.62 11.16
CA GLY A 216 -8.17 24.20 12.31
C GLY A 216 -7.46 23.90 13.66
N LYS A 217 -7.75 24.67 14.69
CA LYS A 217 -7.11 24.50 16.01
C LYS A 217 -7.36 23.14 16.65
N ASP A 218 -8.51 22.55 16.37
CA ASP A 218 -8.95 21.26 16.91
C ASP A 218 -8.77 20.14 15.87
N SER A 219 -8.06 20.39 14.76
CA SER A 219 -7.79 19.39 13.73
C SER A 219 -6.81 18.32 14.22
N GLU A 220 -6.92 17.13 13.65
CA GLU A 220 -5.98 16.03 13.91
C GLU A 220 -4.53 16.47 13.64
N LEU A 221 -4.31 17.22 12.55
CA LEU A 221 -3.00 17.73 12.19
C LEU A 221 -2.43 18.70 13.25
N ALA A 222 -3.27 19.59 13.82
CA ALA A 222 -2.85 20.51 14.87
C ALA A 222 -2.52 19.78 16.17
N LEU A 223 -3.35 18.81 16.56
CA LEU A 223 -3.13 17.99 17.76
C LEU A 223 -1.85 17.14 17.66
N LEU A 224 -1.65 16.47 16.53
CA LEU A 224 -0.44 15.67 16.30
C LEU A 224 0.82 16.54 16.29
N SER A 225 0.75 17.72 15.68
CA SER A 225 1.87 18.67 15.68
C SER A 225 2.24 19.13 17.08
N ALA A 226 1.23 19.42 17.91
CA ALA A 226 1.44 19.81 19.31
C ALA A 226 2.06 18.69 20.14
N LEU A 227 1.60 17.45 19.96
CA LEU A 227 2.18 16.26 20.61
C LEU A 227 3.63 16.02 20.17
N ALA A 228 3.96 16.26 18.91
CA ALA A 228 5.33 16.18 18.40
C ALA A 228 6.22 17.36 18.80
N GLU A 229 5.66 18.37 19.52
CA GLU A 229 6.35 19.61 19.91
C GLU A 229 6.93 20.39 18.72
N VAL A 230 6.20 20.42 17.60
CA VAL A 230 6.59 21.14 16.38
C VAL A 230 5.44 22.00 15.85
N THR A 231 5.74 22.89 14.91
CA THR A 231 4.67 23.61 14.18
C THR A 231 3.97 22.72 13.18
N ILE A 232 2.70 23.04 12.83
CA ILE A 232 1.94 22.33 11.78
C ILE A 232 2.75 22.23 10.48
N SER A 233 3.40 23.33 10.07
CA SER A 233 4.24 23.35 8.85
C SER A 233 5.43 22.40 8.93
N THR A 234 6.08 22.33 10.09
CA THR A 234 7.19 21.39 10.32
C THR A 234 6.70 19.96 10.34
N PHE A 235 5.58 19.69 11.00
CA PHE A 235 4.98 18.35 11.03
C PHE A 235 4.63 17.87 9.63
N TYR A 236 3.94 18.69 8.83
CA TYR A 236 3.58 18.38 7.45
C TYR A 236 4.81 18.09 6.58
N ARG A 237 5.89 18.89 6.73
CA ARG A 237 7.16 18.66 6.03
C ARG A 237 7.78 17.31 6.40
N ASN A 238 7.79 16.94 7.67
CA ASN A 238 8.30 15.65 8.13
C ASN A 238 7.43 14.48 7.65
N VAL A 239 6.11 14.62 7.66
CA VAL A 239 5.19 13.62 7.07
C VAL A 239 5.45 13.44 5.57
N SER A 240 5.69 14.53 4.85
CA SER A 240 6.05 14.48 3.42
C SER A 240 7.41 13.80 3.18
N GLU A 241 8.36 13.98 4.08
CA GLU A 241 9.65 13.27 4.03
C GLU A 241 9.47 11.77 4.30
N LEU A 242 8.67 11.39 5.29
CA LEU A 242 8.32 10.00 5.56
C LEU A 242 7.61 9.34 4.37
N GLN A 243 6.77 10.10 3.66
CA GLN A 243 6.10 9.64 2.45
C GLN A 243 7.11 9.33 1.33
N LYS A 244 8.10 10.21 1.09
CA LYS A 244 9.20 9.97 0.13
C LYS A 244 10.01 8.71 0.47
N ARG A 245 10.14 8.37 1.75
CA ARG A 245 10.78 7.15 2.22
C ARG A 245 9.87 5.91 2.14
N GLY A 246 8.64 6.06 1.70
CA GLY A 246 7.68 4.97 1.63
C GLY A 246 7.13 4.51 2.99
N LEU A 247 7.33 5.30 4.05
CA LEU A 247 6.83 5.01 5.40
C LEU A 247 5.46 5.63 5.69
N VAL A 248 5.03 6.60 4.89
CA VAL A 248 3.68 7.18 4.93
C VAL A 248 3.01 6.95 3.59
N GLN A 249 1.76 6.53 3.64
CA GLN A 249 0.89 6.43 2.46
C GLN A 249 -0.02 7.65 2.39
N GLU A 250 -0.18 8.17 1.19
CA GLU A 250 -1.15 9.20 0.83
C GLU A 250 -2.43 8.57 0.30
N ARG A 251 -3.57 9.12 0.71
CA ARG A 251 -4.91 8.76 0.24
C ARG A 251 -5.77 10.02 0.20
N GLY A 252 -5.72 10.75 -0.91
CA GLY A 252 -6.32 12.07 -0.99
C GLY A 252 -5.82 12.97 0.14
N LYS A 253 -6.72 13.49 0.95
CA LYS A 253 -6.38 14.31 2.13
C LYS A 253 -5.84 13.51 3.33
N TRP A 254 -5.94 12.19 3.33
CA TRP A 254 -5.53 11.33 4.44
C TRP A 254 -4.08 10.89 4.33
N ARG A 255 -3.40 10.83 5.47
CA ARG A 255 -2.07 10.26 5.61
C ARG A 255 -2.09 9.15 6.65
N ALA A 256 -1.36 8.06 6.39
CA ALA A 256 -1.22 6.93 7.31
C ALA A 256 0.23 6.46 7.37
N VAL A 257 0.75 6.23 8.57
CA VAL A 257 2.06 5.58 8.73
C VAL A 257 1.91 4.09 8.46
N LEU A 258 2.69 3.59 7.54
CA LEU A 258 2.63 2.19 7.09
C LEU A 258 4.07 1.64 6.84
N PRO A 259 4.27 0.34 6.96
CA PRO A 259 3.30 -0.70 7.30
C PRO A 259 2.92 -0.71 8.77
N HIS A 260 1.80 -1.35 9.12
CA HIS A 260 1.27 -1.35 10.48
C HIS A 260 2.25 -1.87 11.54
N ALA A 261 3.12 -2.83 11.21
CA ALA A 261 4.13 -3.30 12.14
C ALA A 261 5.09 -2.17 12.61
N ILE A 262 5.48 -1.28 11.69
CA ILE A 262 6.26 -0.09 12.01
C ILE A 262 5.40 0.92 12.78
N SER A 263 4.17 1.19 12.31
CA SER A 263 3.26 2.13 12.98
C SER A 263 2.96 1.73 14.42
N ASN A 264 2.64 0.46 14.67
CA ASN A 264 2.39 -0.04 16.04
C ASN A 264 3.60 0.15 16.96
N ARG A 265 4.82 -0.09 16.46
CA ARG A 265 6.03 0.11 17.23
C ARG A 265 6.30 1.60 17.52
N LEU A 266 6.06 2.47 16.54
CA LEU A 266 6.18 3.92 16.72
C LEU A 266 5.14 4.45 17.72
N ALA A 267 3.89 3.99 17.64
CA ALA A 267 2.84 4.38 18.57
C ALA A 267 3.17 3.99 20.03
N LEU A 268 3.78 2.83 20.23
CA LEU A 268 4.25 2.41 21.57
C LEU A 268 5.35 3.32 22.12
N ASN A 269 6.18 3.90 21.25
CA ASN A 269 7.23 4.83 21.69
C ASN A 269 6.67 6.23 21.98
N ALA A 270 5.52 6.59 21.41
CA ALA A 270 4.86 7.88 21.61
C ALA A 270 4.10 8.00 22.95
N ILE A 271 3.82 6.88 23.62
CA ILE A 271 3.10 6.77 24.91
C ILE A 271 4.11 6.66 26.05
#